data_822f1f6147b98685bf5d0feec64fb0c2
#
_entry.id   822f1f6147b98685bf5d0feec64fb0c2
#
_cell.length_a   1.000
_cell.length_b   1.000
_cell.length_c   1.000
_cell.angle_alpha   90.00
_cell.angle_beta   90.00
_cell.angle_gamma   90.00
#
_symmetry.space_group_name_H-M   'P 1'
#
loop_
_entity.id
_entity.type
_entity.pdbx_description
1 polymer ?
#
loop_
_entity_poly.entity_id
_entity_poly.type
_entity_poly.pdbx_seq_one_letter_code
_entity_poly.pdbx_strand_id
1 'polypeptide(L)'
;MTLTTILLFALLGALLGLDVVSFPQAMWSRPLVASTIAGALGGNAGDGLLAGVFLEMMALETLPVGASRYPEWGTASVVGGALYVSRRGDATSALLFAMLGAMITAWVGGWSMYALRRLNGRWTKEALPALEAGNASVVTWLQMRGIAADLLRGFALTALALALLVPLTTFAVANGHGDSATIRAVLVAVAAGIAGSAAWKLSHGAKHGPWFFLGGLAIGCAMLLRA
;
A
#
# COMPACT_ATOMS: atom_id res chain seq x y z
N MET A 1 -3.25 19.96 -4.90
CA MET A 1 -1.81 19.60 -5.06
C MET A 1 -1.28 20.20 -6.35
N THR A 2 -0.04 20.69 -6.37
CA THR A 2 0.63 21.16 -7.60
C THR A 2 1.20 19.97 -8.39
N LEU A 3 1.52 20.19 -9.67
CA LEU A 3 2.18 19.16 -10.49
C LEU A 3 3.52 18.72 -9.86
N THR A 4 4.32 19.67 -9.37
CA THR A 4 5.59 19.38 -8.69
C THR A 4 5.39 18.46 -7.49
N THR A 5 4.37 18.70 -6.68
CA THR A 5 4.05 17.85 -5.52
C THR A 5 3.65 16.43 -5.96
N ILE A 6 2.85 16.31 -7.02
CA ILE A 6 2.48 14.99 -7.58
C ILE A 6 3.73 14.24 -8.05
N LEU A 7 4.66 14.91 -8.73
CA LEU A 7 5.90 14.29 -9.21
C LEU A 7 6.81 13.83 -8.07
N LEU A 8 6.89 14.60 -6.97
CA LEU A 8 7.63 14.20 -5.78
C LEU A 8 7.04 12.93 -5.13
N PHE A 9 5.72 12.88 -4.97
CA PHE A 9 5.06 11.67 -4.48
C PHE A 9 5.18 10.50 -5.46
N ALA A 10 5.16 10.76 -6.78
CA ALA A 10 5.36 9.73 -7.78
C ALA A 10 6.77 9.13 -7.72
N LEU A 11 7.80 9.94 -7.48
CA LEU A 11 9.16 9.47 -7.24
C LEU A 11 9.24 8.63 -5.97
N LEU A 12 8.63 9.10 -4.88
CA LEU A 12 8.54 8.32 -3.63
C LEU A 12 7.83 6.99 -3.86
N GLY A 13 6.69 6.99 -4.57
CA GLY A 13 5.95 5.78 -4.91
C GLY A 13 6.74 4.81 -5.80
N ALA A 14 7.55 5.32 -6.73
CA ALA A 14 8.45 4.50 -7.51
C ALA A 14 9.48 3.76 -6.64
N LEU A 15 10.11 4.46 -5.71
CA LEU A 15 11.12 3.89 -4.81
C LEU A 15 10.52 2.88 -3.83
N LEU A 16 9.39 3.22 -3.21
CA LEU A 16 8.75 2.35 -2.23
C LEU A 16 8.00 1.19 -2.89
N GLY A 17 7.47 1.37 -4.10
CA GLY A 17 6.92 0.28 -4.90
C GLY A 17 7.95 -0.75 -5.32
N LEU A 18 9.20 -0.32 -5.60
CA LEU A 18 10.33 -1.18 -5.92
C LEU A 18 10.71 -2.10 -4.73
N ASP A 19 10.62 -1.59 -3.50
CA ASP A 19 10.98 -2.31 -2.27
C ASP A 19 10.14 -3.57 -2.02
N VAL A 20 8.93 -3.65 -2.58
CA VAL A 20 8.03 -4.80 -2.37
C VAL A 20 8.61 -6.10 -2.91
N VAL A 21 9.23 -6.08 -4.09
CA VAL A 21 9.66 -7.30 -4.81
C VAL A 21 11.08 -7.20 -5.36
N SER A 22 11.51 -6.01 -5.78
CA SER A 22 12.73 -5.85 -6.57
C SER A 22 13.95 -5.52 -5.70
N PHE A 23 13.98 -4.35 -5.07
CA PHE A 23 15.13 -3.86 -4.29
C PHE A 23 14.72 -2.64 -3.44
N PRO A 24 15.20 -2.48 -2.21
CA PRO A 24 16.13 -3.34 -1.44
C PRO A 24 15.44 -4.46 -0.63
N GLN A 25 14.10 -4.53 -0.62
CA GLN A 25 13.30 -5.45 0.20
C GLN A 25 13.53 -5.24 1.70
N ALA A 26 13.62 -3.98 2.11
CA ALA A 26 13.92 -3.55 3.48
C ALA A 26 12.66 -3.18 4.29
N MET A 27 11.48 -3.57 3.83
CA MET A 27 10.16 -3.27 4.43
C MET A 27 9.78 -1.79 4.45
N TRP A 28 10.44 -0.95 3.66
CA TRP A 28 10.07 0.46 3.51
C TRP A 28 8.72 0.62 2.80
N SER A 29 8.36 -0.37 2.00
CA SER A 29 7.06 -0.49 1.34
C SER A 29 5.90 -0.84 2.27
N ARG A 30 6.18 -1.17 3.55
CA ARG A 30 5.11 -1.43 4.53
C ARG A 30 4.23 -0.18 4.69
N PRO A 31 2.90 -0.34 4.71
CA PRO A 31 1.98 0.80 4.75
C PRO A 31 2.27 1.79 5.87
N LEU A 32 2.60 1.29 7.07
CA LEU A 32 2.95 2.13 8.21
C LEU A 32 4.14 3.05 7.91
N VAL A 33 5.18 2.52 7.25
CA VAL A 33 6.40 3.28 6.91
C VAL A 33 6.16 4.18 5.70
N ALA A 34 5.68 3.61 4.61
CA ALA A 34 5.51 4.32 3.34
C ALA A 34 4.54 5.51 3.44
N SER A 35 3.41 5.32 4.14
CA SER A 35 2.42 6.37 4.35
C SER A 35 2.93 7.46 5.31
N THR A 36 3.71 7.09 6.35
CA THR A 36 4.34 8.06 7.24
C THR A 36 5.35 8.94 6.49
N ILE A 37 6.20 8.35 5.64
CA ILE A 37 7.14 9.10 4.79
C ILE A 37 6.38 10.02 3.83
N ALA A 38 5.30 9.54 3.22
CA ALA A 38 4.45 10.36 2.37
C ALA A 38 3.81 11.51 3.15
N GLY A 39 3.32 11.26 4.35
CA GLY A 39 2.80 12.28 5.25
C GLY A 39 3.84 13.34 5.60
N ALA A 40 5.07 12.93 5.95
CA ALA A 40 6.18 13.83 6.22
C ALA A 40 6.52 14.70 5.00
N LEU A 41 6.57 14.12 3.81
CA LEU A 41 6.77 14.85 2.55
C LEU A 41 5.64 15.87 2.30
N GLY A 42 4.42 15.55 2.67
CA GLY A 42 3.24 16.43 2.61
C GLY A 42 3.15 17.46 3.74
N GLY A 43 4.08 17.42 4.71
CA GLY A 43 4.19 18.35 5.82
C GLY A 43 3.44 17.93 7.09
N ASN A 44 2.93 16.69 7.20
CA ASN A 44 2.38 16.14 8.43
C ASN A 44 2.59 14.62 8.52
N ALA A 45 3.68 14.21 9.19
CA ALA A 45 4.00 12.80 9.40
C ALA A 45 2.95 12.06 10.25
N GLY A 46 2.29 12.78 11.20
CA GLY A 46 1.25 12.21 12.06
C GLY A 46 0.02 11.76 11.27
N ASP A 47 -0.43 12.57 10.30
CA ASP A 47 -1.51 12.18 9.39
C ASP A 47 -1.10 10.99 8.53
N GLY A 48 0.14 11.01 8.00
CA GLY A 48 0.69 9.87 7.27
C GLY A 48 0.74 8.61 8.10
N LEU A 49 1.15 8.70 9.37
CA LEU A 49 1.17 7.58 10.31
C LEU A 49 -0.24 7.03 10.54
N LEU A 50 -1.23 7.90 10.77
CA LEU A 50 -2.62 7.48 10.97
C LEU A 50 -3.16 6.71 9.76
N ALA A 51 -2.97 7.26 8.55
CA ALA A 51 -3.33 6.56 7.32
C ALA A 51 -2.57 5.21 7.19
N GLY A 52 -1.29 5.21 7.54
CA GLY A 52 -0.43 4.03 7.53
C GLY A 52 -0.92 2.93 8.47
N VAL A 53 -1.39 3.26 9.68
CA VAL A 53 -1.96 2.29 10.62
C VAL A 53 -3.17 1.58 10.01
N PHE A 54 -4.12 2.32 9.44
CA PHE A 54 -5.29 1.71 8.79
C PHE A 54 -4.91 0.82 7.60
N LEU A 55 -4.01 1.29 6.74
CA LEU A 55 -3.55 0.51 5.59
C LEU A 55 -2.73 -0.71 6.00
N GLU A 56 -1.92 -0.61 7.07
CA GLU A 56 -1.18 -1.75 7.62
C GLU A 56 -2.13 -2.85 8.10
N MET A 57 -3.18 -2.49 8.84
CA MET A 57 -4.19 -3.45 9.29
C MET A 57 -4.84 -4.17 8.09
N MET A 58 -5.14 -3.46 7.01
CA MET A 58 -5.66 -4.05 5.77
C MET A 58 -4.63 -4.93 5.05
N ALA A 59 -3.34 -4.55 5.07
CA ALA A 59 -2.26 -5.29 4.43
C ALA A 59 -1.93 -6.62 5.14
N LEU A 60 -2.22 -6.75 6.43
CA LEU A 60 -2.02 -8.00 7.18
C LEU A 60 -2.80 -9.19 6.60
N GLU A 61 -3.93 -8.95 5.94
CA GLU A 61 -4.71 -10.01 5.29
C GLU A 61 -4.03 -10.60 4.05
N THR A 62 -3.16 -9.82 3.39
CA THR A 62 -2.57 -10.18 2.11
C THR A 62 -1.05 -10.28 2.19
N LEU A 63 -0.55 -11.47 2.45
CA LEU A 63 0.89 -11.72 2.40
C LEU A 63 1.32 -12.01 0.96
N PRO A 64 2.44 -11.42 0.49
CA PRO A 64 2.97 -11.66 -0.86
C PRO A 64 3.65 -13.03 -0.92
N VAL A 65 2.86 -14.09 -1.12
CA VAL A 65 3.38 -15.46 -1.19
C VAL A 65 3.39 -15.94 -2.65
N GLY A 66 4.56 -16.30 -3.13
CA GLY A 66 4.75 -16.93 -4.44
C GLY A 66 4.43 -16.00 -5.63
N ALA A 67 4.04 -16.60 -6.75
CA ALA A 67 3.73 -15.90 -8.00
C ALA A 67 2.27 -15.42 -8.09
N SER A 68 1.52 -15.45 -7.00
CA SER A 68 0.13 -15.03 -6.97
C SER A 68 0.00 -13.50 -7.18
N ARG A 69 -1.18 -13.09 -7.58
CA ARG A 69 -1.53 -11.67 -7.67
C ARG A 69 -2.01 -11.21 -6.31
N TYR A 70 -1.37 -10.21 -5.76
CA TYR A 70 -1.71 -9.57 -4.49
C TYR A 70 -1.75 -8.05 -4.65
N PRO A 71 -2.47 -7.32 -3.79
CA PRO A 71 -2.47 -5.87 -3.77
C PRO A 71 -1.04 -5.32 -3.59
N GLU A 72 -0.69 -4.29 -4.32
CA GLU A 72 0.63 -3.66 -4.21
C GLU A 72 0.54 -2.50 -3.21
N TRP A 73 1.06 -2.70 -2.02
CA TRP A 73 0.90 -1.77 -0.90
C TRP A 73 1.91 -0.61 -0.88
N GLY A 74 3.07 -0.73 -1.54
CA GLY A 74 4.10 0.31 -1.53
C GLY A 74 3.60 1.63 -2.14
N THR A 75 3.22 1.60 -3.43
CA THR A 75 2.66 2.77 -4.11
C THR A 75 1.31 3.20 -3.53
N ALA A 76 0.48 2.23 -3.16
CA ALA A 76 -0.84 2.50 -2.58
C ALA A 76 -0.75 3.28 -1.27
N SER A 77 0.23 2.96 -0.42
CA SER A 77 0.43 3.63 0.86
C SER A 77 0.94 5.05 0.68
N VAL A 78 1.79 5.29 -0.32
CA VAL A 78 2.19 6.65 -0.70
C VAL A 78 0.99 7.46 -1.15
N VAL A 79 0.13 6.87 -2.01
CA VAL A 79 -1.10 7.54 -2.48
C VAL A 79 -2.04 7.82 -1.32
N GLY A 80 -2.30 6.85 -0.44
CA GLY A 80 -3.17 7.02 0.73
C GLY A 80 -2.69 8.12 1.67
N GLY A 81 -1.40 8.11 2.04
CA GLY A 81 -0.78 9.14 2.86
C GLY A 81 -0.84 10.53 2.21
N ALA A 82 -0.51 10.63 0.91
CA ALA A 82 -0.57 11.87 0.15
C ALA A 82 -1.99 12.44 0.04
N LEU A 83 -2.99 11.59 -0.22
CA LEU A 83 -4.39 12.00 -0.29
C LEU A 83 -4.87 12.53 1.07
N TYR A 84 -4.56 11.83 2.16
CA TYR A 84 -5.01 12.24 3.48
C TYR A 84 -4.35 13.55 3.93
N VAL A 85 -3.02 13.65 3.84
CA VAL A 85 -2.30 14.85 4.26
C VAL A 85 -2.66 16.08 3.43
N SER A 86 -3.09 15.91 2.18
CA SER A 86 -3.52 17.02 1.33
C SER A 86 -4.84 17.66 1.76
N ARG A 87 -5.57 17.07 2.71
CA ARG A 87 -6.92 17.45 3.16
C ARG A 87 -6.95 17.91 4.61
N ARG A 88 -6.05 18.82 4.98
CA ARG A 88 -6.03 19.42 6.32
C ARG A 88 -7.35 20.11 6.63
N GLY A 89 -8.05 19.65 7.67
CA GLY A 89 -9.25 20.28 8.21
C GLY A 89 -10.54 19.48 8.13
N ASP A 90 -10.64 18.46 7.28
CA ASP A 90 -11.84 17.60 7.17
C ASP A 90 -11.46 16.14 7.41
N ALA A 91 -11.01 15.88 8.65
CA ALA A 91 -10.17 14.72 8.97
C ALA A 91 -10.81 13.35 8.69
N THR A 92 -12.10 13.16 8.93
CA THR A 92 -12.71 11.82 8.94
C THR A 92 -13.15 11.37 7.55
N SER A 93 -13.87 12.20 6.81
CA SER A 93 -14.25 11.90 5.43
C SER A 93 -13.02 11.83 4.52
N ALA A 94 -12.04 12.71 4.74
CA ALA A 94 -10.78 12.67 4.03
C ALA A 94 -10.02 11.34 4.23
N LEU A 95 -10.00 10.81 5.46
CA LEU A 95 -9.40 9.51 5.75
C LEU A 95 -10.11 8.38 5.00
N LEU A 96 -11.45 8.35 5.02
CA LEU A 96 -12.22 7.34 4.29
C LEU A 96 -11.88 7.34 2.79
N PHE A 97 -11.92 8.51 2.14
CA PHE A 97 -11.64 8.60 0.71
C PHE A 97 -10.17 8.33 0.38
N ALA A 98 -9.23 8.68 1.28
CA ALA A 98 -7.83 8.32 1.13
C ALA A 98 -7.62 6.80 1.21
N MET A 99 -8.32 6.11 2.14
CA MET A 99 -8.27 4.65 2.23
C MET A 99 -8.85 3.97 1.00
N LEU A 100 -10.01 4.43 0.52
CA LEU A 100 -10.61 3.91 -0.72
C LEU A 100 -9.69 4.12 -1.93
N GLY A 101 -9.09 5.30 -2.05
CA GLY A 101 -8.13 5.60 -3.11
C GLY A 101 -6.88 4.72 -3.03
N ALA A 102 -6.34 4.48 -1.83
CA ALA A 102 -5.22 3.57 -1.62
C ALA A 102 -5.59 2.12 -2.01
N MET A 103 -6.77 1.63 -1.64
CA MET A 103 -7.22 0.29 -2.00
C MET A 103 -7.37 0.10 -3.50
N ILE A 104 -7.95 1.08 -4.20
CA ILE A 104 -8.03 1.08 -5.67
C ILE A 104 -6.61 1.03 -6.27
N THR A 105 -5.71 1.87 -5.75
CA THR A 105 -4.32 1.90 -6.20
C THR A 105 -3.61 0.57 -5.93
N ALA A 106 -3.81 -0.04 -4.77
CA ALA A 106 -3.24 -1.35 -4.43
C ALA A 106 -3.70 -2.45 -5.40
N TRP A 107 -4.96 -2.43 -5.76
CA TRP A 107 -5.55 -3.38 -6.71
C TRP A 107 -4.99 -3.21 -8.12
N VAL A 108 -4.98 -1.98 -8.64
CA VAL A 108 -4.40 -1.65 -9.95
C VAL A 108 -2.90 -1.94 -9.95
N GLY A 109 -2.21 -1.63 -8.84
CA GLY A 109 -0.80 -1.95 -8.62
C GLY A 109 -0.52 -3.44 -8.74
N GLY A 110 -1.34 -4.29 -8.11
CA GLY A 110 -1.23 -5.73 -8.23
C GLY A 110 -1.38 -6.25 -9.66
N TRP A 111 -2.30 -5.68 -10.45
CA TRP A 111 -2.42 -5.98 -11.88
C TRP A 111 -1.20 -5.54 -12.67
N SER A 112 -0.71 -4.35 -12.43
CA SER A 112 0.48 -3.82 -13.11
C SER A 112 1.73 -4.63 -12.79
N MET A 113 1.88 -5.09 -11.55
CA MET A 113 2.97 -5.98 -11.13
C MET A 113 2.89 -7.35 -11.85
N TYR A 114 1.69 -7.90 -11.99
CA TYR A 114 1.50 -9.13 -12.76
C TYR A 114 1.89 -8.94 -14.24
N ALA A 115 1.53 -7.82 -14.85
CA ALA A 115 1.93 -7.47 -16.22
C ALA A 115 3.45 -7.34 -16.35
N LEU A 116 4.11 -6.67 -15.38
CA LEU A 116 5.57 -6.54 -15.34
C LEU A 116 6.27 -7.90 -15.24
N ARG A 117 5.79 -8.82 -14.40
CA ARG A 117 6.34 -10.17 -14.28
C ARG A 117 6.26 -10.94 -15.62
N ARG A 118 5.15 -10.80 -16.35
CA ARG A 118 5.01 -11.40 -17.68
C ARG A 118 5.99 -10.77 -18.69
N LEU A 119 6.20 -9.47 -18.62
CA LEU A 119 7.14 -8.76 -19.47
C LEU A 119 8.58 -9.23 -19.20
N ASN A 120 8.98 -9.28 -17.94
CA ASN A 120 10.30 -9.79 -17.52
C ASN A 120 10.50 -11.25 -17.97
N GLY A 121 9.47 -12.09 -17.87
CA GLY A 121 9.53 -13.48 -18.36
C GLY A 121 9.72 -13.57 -19.88
N ARG A 122 9.15 -12.65 -20.67
CA ARG A 122 9.41 -12.59 -22.11
C ARG A 122 10.87 -12.20 -22.40
N TRP A 123 11.38 -11.17 -21.75
CA TRP A 123 12.78 -10.74 -21.92
C TRP A 123 13.77 -11.84 -21.52
N THR A 124 13.49 -12.59 -20.47
CA THR A 124 14.33 -13.73 -20.08
C THR A 124 14.30 -14.83 -21.14
N LYS A 125 13.13 -15.15 -21.72
CA LYS A 125 13.03 -16.13 -22.81
C LYS A 125 13.78 -15.71 -24.07
N GLU A 126 13.70 -14.44 -24.45
CA GLU A 126 14.44 -13.89 -25.60
C GLU A 126 15.95 -13.95 -25.39
N ALA A 127 16.41 -13.80 -24.15
CA ALA A 127 17.82 -13.83 -23.79
C ALA A 127 18.36 -15.25 -23.49
N LEU A 128 17.51 -16.28 -23.52
CA LEU A 128 17.87 -17.62 -23.10
C LEU A 128 19.13 -18.20 -23.79
N PRO A 129 19.33 -18.08 -25.12
CA PRO A 129 20.52 -18.59 -25.78
C PRO A 129 21.82 -17.97 -25.24
N ALA A 130 21.81 -16.68 -24.93
CA ALA A 130 22.97 -15.99 -24.37
C ALA A 130 23.22 -16.35 -22.89
N LEU A 131 22.15 -16.64 -22.14
CA LEU A 131 22.24 -17.11 -20.76
C LEU A 131 22.83 -18.52 -20.71
N GLU A 132 22.40 -19.42 -21.59
CA GLU A 132 22.93 -20.80 -21.74
C GLU A 132 24.40 -20.80 -22.17
N ALA A 133 24.82 -19.79 -22.96
CA ALA A 133 26.21 -19.59 -23.32
C ALA A 133 27.08 -19.02 -22.17
N GLY A 134 26.51 -18.79 -20.98
CA GLY A 134 27.23 -18.28 -19.81
C GLY A 134 27.55 -16.80 -19.85
N ASN A 135 26.83 -15.99 -20.63
CA ASN A 135 27.11 -14.55 -20.76
C ASN A 135 26.60 -13.76 -19.55
N ALA A 136 27.47 -13.48 -18.57
CA ALA A 136 27.15 -12.78 -17.34
C ALA A 136 26.64 -11.34 -17.56
N SER A 137 27.03 -10.66 -18.64
CA SER A 137 26.57 -9.28 -18.92
C SER A 137 25.08 -9.23 -19.22
N VAL A 138 24.54 -10.28 -19.81
CA VAL A 138 23.09 -10.41 -20.08
C VAL A 138 22.29 -10.50 -18.81
N VAL A 139 22.80 -11.16 -17.77
CA VAL A 139 22.14 -11.24 -16.47
C VAL A 139 22.02 -9.84 -15.86
N THR A 140 23.12 -9.08 -15.81
CA THR A 140 23.12 -7.71 -15.29
C THR A 140 22.19 -6.80 -16.10
N TRP A 141 22.20 -6.92 -17.43
CA TRP A 141 21.32 -6.14 -18.29
C TRP A 141 19.82 -6.43 -18.02
N LEU A 142 19.44 -7.71 -17.91
CA LEU A 142 18.07 -8.11 -17.58
C LEU A 142 17.64 -7.57 -16.23
N GLN A 143 18.53 -7.64 -15.22
CA GLN A 143 18.26 -7.12 -13.89
C GLN A 143 18.04 -5.60 -13.91
N MET A 144 18.93 -4.84 -14.54
CA MET A 144 18.79 -3.39 -14.62
C MET A 144 17.54 -2.98 -15.38
N ARG A 145 17.23 -3.68 -16.48
CA ARG A 145 16.01 -3.45 -17.26
C ARG A 145 14.76 -3.72 -16.45
N GLY A 146 14.74 -4.80 -15.67
CA GLY A 146 13.63 -5.15 -14.78
C GLY A 146 13.41 -4.10 -13.68
N ILE A 147 14.48 -3.64 -13.04
CA ILE A 147 14.44 -2.58 -12.01
C ILE A 147 13.94 -1.26 -12.62
N ALA A 148 14.47 -0.86 -13.77
CA ALA A 148 14.04 0.37 -14.44
C ALA A 148 12.56 0.33 -14.85
N ALA A 149 12.09 -0.81 -15.35
CA ALA A 149 10.68 -1.00 -15.68
C ALA A 149 9.76 -0.96 -14.45
N ASP A 150 10.20 -1.51 -13.33
CA ASP A 150 9.45 -1.46 -12.07
C ASP A 150 9.40 -0.04 -11.48
N LEU A 151 10.53 0.69 -11.51
CA LEU A 151 10.56 2.11 -11.14
C LEU A 151 9.59 2.95 -11.98
N LEU A 152 9.64 2.78 -13.30
CA LEU A 152 8.75 3.50 -14.21
C LEU A 152 7.28 3.16 -13.95
N ARG A 153 6.97 1.89 -13.69
CA ARG A 153 5.65 1.40 -13.31
C ARG A 153 5.15 2.08 -12.03
N GLY A 154 5.95 2.04 -10.97
CA GLY A 154 5.59 2.64 -9.67
C GLY A 154 5.40 4.16 -9.78
N PHE A 155 6.28 4.84 -10.54
CA PHE A 155 6.17 6.26 -10.84
C PHE A 155 4.86 6.58 -11.57
N ALA A 156 4.59 5.90 -12.68
CA ALA A 156 3.41 6.12 -13.49
C ALA A 156 2.11 5.81 -12.71
N LEU A 157 2.09 4.70 -11.97
CA LEU A 157 0.94 4.32 -11.14
C LEU A 157 0.64 5.39 -10.09
N THR A 158 1.65 5.86 -9.35
CA THR A 158 1.44 6.88 -8.30
C THR A 158 1.04 8.22 -8.91
N ALA A 159 1.69 8.65 -9.99
CA ALA A 159 1.35 9.91 -10.66
C ALA A 159 -0.09 9.91 -11.18
N LEU A 160 -0.49 8.85 -11.89
CA LEU A 160 -1.84 8.70 -12.43
C LEU A 160 -2.89 8.58 -11.32
N ALA A 161 -2.61 7.78 -10.28
CA ALA A 161 -3.49 7.66 -9.13
C ALA A 161 -3.73 9.03 -8.47
N LEU A 162 -2.69 9.80 -8.19
CA LEU A 162 -2.84 11.12 -7.57
C LEU A 162 -3.51 12.13 -8.52
N ALA A 163 -3.18 12.12 -9.80
CA ALA A 163 -3.82 13.01 -10.78
C ALA A 163 -5.34 12.79 -10.88
N LEU A 164 -5.79 11.53 -10.75
CA LEU A 164 -7.20 11.17 -10.81
C LEU A 164 -7.90 11.29 -9.44
N LEU A 165 -7.25 10.81 -8.38
CA LEU A 165 -7.88 10.69 -7.07
C LEU A 165 -7.87 12.01 -6.28
N VAL A 166 -6.93 12.92 -6.49
CA VAL A 166 -6.93 14.22 -5.80
C VAL A 166 -8.18 15.04 -6.15
N PRO A 167 -8.56 15.26 -7.41
CA PRO A 167 -9.80 15.97 -7.72
C PRO A 167 -11.05 15.20 -7.28
N LEU A 168 -11.05 13.86 -7.43
CA LEU A 168 -12.16 13.01 -7.01
C LEU A 168 -12.39 13.07 -5.50
N THR A 169 -11.35 12.95 -4.69
CA THR A 169 -11.46 13.06 -3.22
C THR A 169 -11.84 14.46 -2.79
N THR A 170 -11.39 15.50 -3.53
CA THR A 170 -11.83 16.89 -3.31
C THR A 170 -13.34 17.01 -3.46
N PHE A 171 -13.84 16.52 -4.59
CA PHE A 171 -15.27 16.56 -4.88
C PHE A 171 -16.07 15.74 -3.86
N ALA A 172 -15.60 14.53 -3.53
CA ALA A 172 -16.30 13.63 -2.61
C ALA A 172 -16.35 14.19 -1.18
N VAL A 173 -15.27 14.80 -0.68
CA VAL A 173 -15.25 15.44 0.64
C VAL A 173 -16.15 16.68 0.67
N ALA A 174 -16.13 17.50 -0.38
CA ALA A 174 -16.95 18.72 -0.43
C ALA A 174 -18.46 18.43 -0.50
N ASN A 175 -18.87 17.29 -1.08
CA ASN A 175 -20.27 16.90 -1.23
C ASN A 175 -20.70 15.78 -0.29
N GLY A 176 -19.81 15.24 0.52
CA GLY A 176 -20.10 14.17 1.47
C GLY A 176 -20.87 14.69 2.70
N HIS A 177 -22.04 14.11 2.98
CA HIS A 177 -22.91 14.50 4.11
C HIS A 177 -22.89 13.46 5.24
N GLY A 178 -21.82 12.66 5.33
CA GLY A 178 -21.71 11.63 6.38
C GLY A 178 -21.35 12.23 7.75
N ASP A 179 -22.02 11.75 8.81
CA ASP A 179 -21.57 12.05 10.17
C ASP A 179 -20.18 11.51 10.44
N SER A 180 -19.30 12.37 10.94
CA SER A 180 -17.87 12.04 11.15
C SER A 180 -17.66 10.91 12.16
N ALA A 181 -18.52 10.78 13.16
CA ALA A 181 -18.45 9.71 14.15
C ALA A 181 -18.80 8.35 13.51
N THR A 182 -19.85 8.31 12.70
CA THR A 182 -20.25 7.10 11.95
C THR A 182 -19.17 6.66 10.97
N ILE A 183 -18.58 7.57 10.18
CA ILE A 183 -17.51 7.26 9.24
C ILE A 183 -16.29 6.70 9.97
N ARG A 184 -15.91 7.29 11.10
CA ARG A 184 -14.79 6.82 11.94
C ARG A 184 -15.07 5.43 12.49
N ALA A 185 -16.27 5.19 13.02
CA ALA A 185 -16.67 3.90 13.53
C ALA A 185 -16.60 2.80 12.44
N VAL A 186 -17.06 3.10 11.23
CA VAL A 186 -16.99 2.18 10.08
C VAL A 186 -15.53 1.89 9.70
N LEU A 187 -14.67 2.90 9.60
CA LEU A 187 -13.25 2.72 9.29
C LEU A 187 -12.56 1.82 10.34
N VAL A 188 -12.78 2.10 11.63
CA VAL A 188 -12.20 1.31 12.73
C VAL A 188 -12.74 -0.12 12.70
N ALA A 189 -14.05 -0.31 12.53
CA ALA A 189 -14.67 -1.63 12.50
C ALA A 189 -14.16 -2.48 11.31
N VAL A 190 -14.05 -1.89 10.12
CA VAL A 190 -13.54 -2.58 8.93
C VAL A 190 -12.06 -2.94 9.10
N ALA A 191 -11.22 -1.99 9.52
CA ALA A 191 -9.79 -2.24 9.70
C ALA A 191 -9.54 -3.27 10.81
N ALA A 192 -10.23 -3.17 11.96
CA ALA A 192 -10.14 -4.12 13.05
C ALA A 192 -10.66 -5.51 12.65
N GLY A 193 -11.73 -5.59 11.87
CA GLY A 193 -12.27 -6.84 11.34
C GLY A 193 -11.27 -7.56 10.43
N ILE A 194 -10.64 -6.83 9.52
CA ILE A 194 -9.62 -7.37 8.61
C ILE A 194 -8.38 -7.82 9.40
N ALA A 195 -7.88 -6.99 10.32
CA ALA A 195 -6.73 -7.34 11.17
C ALA A 195 -7.04 -8.54 12.07
N GLY A 196 -8.25 -8.62 12.63
CA GLY A 196 -8.73 -9.75 13.41
C GLY A 196 -8.80 -11.04 12.58
N SER A 197 -9.28 -10.95 11.33
CA SER A 197 -9.29 -12.08 10.39
C SER A 197 -7.88 -12.58 10.09
N ALA A 198 -6.95 -11.68 9.81
CA ALA A 198 -5.55 -12.02 9.56
C ALA A 198 -4.90 -12.69 10.78
N ALA A 199 -5.12 -12.13 11.98
CA ALA A 199 -4.62 -12.71 13.23
C ALA A 199 -5.20 -14.09 13.50
N TRP A 200 -6.50 -14.29 13.26
CA TRP A 200 -7.16 -15.60 13.35
C TRP A 200 -6.53 -16.62 12.42
N LYS A 201 -6.33 -16.29 11.14
CA LYS A 201 -5.69 -17.17 10.15
C LYS A 201 -4.28 -17.59 10.57
N LEU A 202 -3.49 -16.64 11.06
CA LEU A 202 -2.12 -16.92 11.52
C LEU A 202 -2.09 -17.79 12.78
N SER A 203 -3.05 -17.63 13.69
CA SER A 203 -3.10 -18.37 14.95
C SER A 203 -3.77 -19.74 14.83
N HIS A 204 -4.61 -19.95 13.82
CA HIS A 204 -5.45 -21.16 13.71
C HIS A 204 -4.65 -22.47 13.58
N GLY A 205 -3.45 -22.45 13.00
CA GLY A 205 -2.56 -23.61 12.88
C GLY A 205 -1.79 -23.96 14.16
N ALA A 206 -1.79 -23.11 15.19
CA ALA A 206 -1.09 -23.37 16.44
C ALA A 206 -1.99 -24.11 17.43
N LYS A 207 -1.40 -25.08 18.20
CA LYS A 207 -2.11 -26.01 19.10
C LYS A 207 -3.06 -25.33 20.09
N HIS A 208 -2.93 -24.09 20.44
CA HIS A 208 -3.84 -23.34 21.32
C HIS A 208 -4.13 -21.93 20.77
N GLY A 209 -3.80 -21.69 19.50
CA GLY A 209 -3.95 -20.43 18.82
C GLY A 209 -5.32 -19.75 19.01
N PRO A 210 -6.44 -20.46 18.78
CA PRO A 210 -7.77 -19.90 18.99
C PRO A 210 -8.01 -19.35 20.39
N TRP A 211 -7.53 -20.05 21.42
CA TRP A 211 -7.70 -19.62 22.83
C TRP A 211 -6.87 -18.38 23.14
N PHE A 212 -5.64 -18.28 22.63
CA PHE A 212 -4.82 -17.07 22.76
C PHE A 212 -5.43 -15.89 22.03
N PHE A 213 -6.00 -16.12 20.84
CA PHE A 213 -6.71 -15.09 20.08
C PHE A 213 -7.94 -14.56 20.87
N LEU A 214 -8.79 -15.47 21.35
CA LEU A 214 -9.98 -15.10 22.15
C LEU A 214 -9.60 -14.41 23.45
N GLY A 215 -8.55 -14.88 24.12
CA GLY A 215 -8.02 -14.24 25.34
C GLY A 215 -7.53 -12.82 25.08
N GLY A 216 -6.77 -12.61 24.00
CA GLY A 216 -6.31 -11.28 23.56
C GLY A 216 -7.47 -10.35 23.21
N LEU A 217 -8.49 -10.86 22.51
CA LEU A 217 -9.70 -10.12 22.18
C LEU A 217 -10.46 -9.69 23.45
N ALA A 218 -10.64 -10.60 24.39
CA ALA A 218 -11.32 -10.32 25.67
C ALA A 218 -10.58 -9.25 26.49
N ILE A 219 -9.25 -9.33 26.56
CA ILE A 219 -8.42 -8.33 27.24
C ILE A 219 -8.55 -6.97 26.55
N GLY A 220 -8.46 -6.94 25.21
CA GLY A 220 -8.62 -5.71 24.43
C GLY A 220 -9.98 -5.05 24.63
N CYS A 221 -11.05 -5.83 24.59
CA CYS A 221 -12.40 -5.33 24.90
C CYS A 221 -12.51 -4.79 26.33
N ALA A 222 -11.94 -5.49 27.32
CA ALA A 222 -11.96 -5.05 28.71
C ALA A 222 -11.19 -3.73 28.93
N MET A 223 -10.11 -3.52 28.21
CA MET A 223 -9.36 -2.26 28.24
C MET A 223 -10.15 -1.11 27.64
N LEU A 224 -10.83 -1.33 26.49
CA LEU A 224 -11.65 -0.33 25.84
C LEU A 224 -12.87 0.09 26.66
N LEU A 225 -13.45 -0.84 27.46
CA LEU A 225 -14.59 -0.54 28.34
C LEU A 225 -14.19 0.27 29.60
N ARG A 226 -12.88 0.36 29.89
CA ARG A 226 -12.34 1.12 31.02
C ARG A 226 -11.78 2.49 30.63
N ALA A 227 -11.58 2.74 29.34
CA ALA A 227 -11.10 4.00 28.78
C ALA A 227 -12.27 4.95 28.48
#